data_e89d576a8311b0e78c3772c9e790bf7d
#
_entry.id   e89d576a8311b0e78c3772c9e790bf7d
#
_cell.length_a   1.000
_cell.length_b   1.000
_cell.length_c   1.000
_cell.angle_alpha   90.00
_cell.angle_beta   90.00
_cell.angle_gamma   90.00
#
_symmetry.space_group_name_H-M   'P 1'
#
loop_
_entity.id
_entity.type
_entity.pdbx_description
1 polymer ?
#
loop_
_entity_poly.entity_id
_entity_poly.type
_entity_poly.pdbx_seq_one_letter_code
_entity_poly.pdbx_strand_id
1 'polypeptide(L)'
;MSFIEVKQISKTFKVAKKEAGLKNALKSFIKRDYFNVKAVDDISFSIDKGEIIGYIGPNGAGKSTTIKIMSGILNPDSGTCKVDNMIPWIDRKEYVKKIGVVFGQRSQLWWDIPAIDTFELLKDIYDIDEKEYESTKNDLIERLNLKDIINIPVRQLSLGQRMRCEIAASLMHNPEILFLDEPTIGLDAVSKQLVRDFIKKLNKEKNITIILTSHDMADITSLAKRIILIGKGKVLYDGSLKKLKNAYQTKKYISVKTNDILNIRNKGVIKKKKSKLGYDIIIDTKIISVSEFLNLISKKVSVEDIEIDNESLDSLIVKLYEAYNIWKHILVILN
;
A
#
# COMPACT_ATOMS: atom_id res chain seq x y z
N MET A 1 -25.30 0.97 -3.74
CA MET A 1 -24.61 0.62 -5.00
C MET A 1 -23.12 0.89 -4.78
N SER A 2 -22.26 -0.02 -5.22
CA SER A 2 -20.81 0.17 -5.08
C SER A 2 -20.36 1.37 -5.92
N PHE A 3 -19.44 2.17 -5.38
CA PHE A 3 -18.90 3.36 -6.05
C PHE A 3 -17.86 3.00 -7.12
N ILE A 4 -17.03 1.97 -6.84
CA ILE A 4 -16.13 1.37 -7.81
C ILE A 4 -16.52 -0.10 -7.97
N GLU A 5 -16.68 -0.56 -9.19
CA GLU A 5 -16.99 -1.94 -9.53
C GLU A 5 -16.01 -2.47 -10.56
N VAL A 6 -15.23 -3.47 -10.19
CA VAL A 6 -14.27 -4.17 -11.07
C VAL A 6 -14.79 -5.59 -11.27
N LYS A 7 -15.01 -5.99 -12.52
CA LYS A 7 -15.54 -7.32 -12.88
C LYS A 7 -14.66 -8.00 -13.92
N GLN A 8 -14.07 -9.12 -13.56
CA GLN A 8 -13.33 -10.04 -14.43
C GLN A 8 -12.23 -9.36 -15.26
N ILE A 9 -11.58 -8.34 -14.69
CA ILE A 9 -10.51 -7.61 -15.36
C ILE A 9 -9.29 -8.50 -15.55
N SER A 10 -8.82 -8.55 -16.80
CA SER A 10 -7.55 -9.19 -17.14
C SER A 10 -6.65 -8.27 -17.97
N LYS A 11 -5.32 -8.39 -17.76
CA LYS A 11 -4.32 -7.66 -18.54
C LYS A 11 -3.06 -8.49 -18.73
N THR A 12 -2.66 -8.67 -19.97
CA THR A 12 -1.46 -9.42 -20.36
C THR A 12 -0.51 -8.51 -21.14
N PHE A 13 0.76 -8.54 -20.79
CA PHE A 13 1.81 -7.82 -21.51
C PHE A 13 2.66 -8.80 -22.31
N LYS A 14 2.99 -8.43 -23.56
CA LYS A 14 4.01 -9.11 -24.35
C LYS A 14 5.38 -8.53 -23.99
N VAL A 15 6.24 -9.34 -23.40
CA VAL A 15 7.58 -8.95 -22.98
C VAL A 15 8.60 -9.61 -23.86
N ALA A 16 9.51 -8.80 -24.45
CA ALA A 16 10.59 -9.34 -25.26
C ALA A 16 11.61 -10.11 -24.40
N LYS A 17 11.93 -11.33 -24.80
CA LYS A 17 12.96 -12.13 -24.16
C LYS A 17 14.33 -11.53 -24.50
N LYS A 18 14.98 -10.92 -23.50
CA LYS A 18 16.34 -10.40 -23.66
C LYS A 18 17.33 -11.46 -23.19
N GLU A 19 18.15 -11.97 -24.10
CA GLU A 19 19.30 -12.82 -23.75
C GLU A 19 20.53 -11.95 -23.60
N ALA A 20 21.34 -12.20 -22.58
CA ALA A 20 22.59 -11.48 -22.36
C ALA A 20 23.63 -11.80 -23.45
N GLY A 21 24.40 -10.80 -23.85
CA GLY A 21 25.51 -10.93 -24.80
C GLY A 21 25.32 -10.16 -26.12
N LEU A 22 26.44 -9.59 -26.63
CA LEU A 22 26.44 -8.76 -27.86
C LEU A 22 25.92 -9.50 -29.09
N LYS A 23 26.20 -10.80 -29.24
CA LYS A 23 25.70 -11.63 -30.35
C LYS A 23 24.19 -11.79 -30.31
N ASN A 24 23.63 -11.94 -29.11
CA ASN A 24 22.17 -12.06 -28.89
C ASN A 24 21.48 -10.70 -29.06
N ALA A 25 22.13 -9.61 -28.70
CA ALA A 25 21.64 -8.26 -28.96
C ALA A 25 21.48 -8.00 -30.46
N LEU A 26 22.49 -8.36 -31.30
CA LEU A 26 22.40 -8.26 -32.76
C LEU A 26 21.31 -9.17 -33.35
N LYS A 27 21.16 -10.39 -32.83
CA LYS A 27 20.12 -11.34 -33.26
C LYS A 27 18.69 -10.82 -32.90
N SER A 28 18.55 -10.08 -31.80
CA SER A 28 17.30 -9.48 -31.38
C SER A 28 16.80 -8.34 -32.27
N PHE A 29 17.64 -7.76 -33.15
CA PHE A 29 17.23 -6.80 -34.17
C PHE A 29 16.49 -7.47 -35.33
N ILE A 30 16.80 -8.75 -35.61
CA ILE A 30 16.20 -9.50 -36.73
C ILE A 30 15.01 -10.32 -36.29
N LYS A 31 15.08 -10.95 -35.10
CA LYS A 31 13.98 -11.77 -34.55
C LYS A 31 13.89 -11.60 -33.04
N ARG A 32 12.75 -11.09 -32.56
CA ARG A 32 12.47 -10.93 -31.13
C ARG A 32 11.49 -12.03 -30.70
N ASP A 33 11.92 -12.84 -29.76
CA ASP A 33 11.02 -13.77 -29.07
C ASP A 33 10.31 -13.04 -27.96
N TYR A 34 9.00 -13.30 -27.84
CA TYR A 34 8.15 -12.67 -26.81
C TYR A 34 7.56 -13.76 -25.91
N PHE A 35 7.39 -13.43 -24.67
CA PHE A 35 6.56 -14.20 -23.74
C PHE A 35 5.45 -13.34 -23.16
N ASN A 36 4.33 -13.97 -22.82
CA ASN A 36 3.19 -13.27 -22.25
C ASN A 36 3.29 -13.28 -20.73
N VAL A 37 3.17 -12.08 -20.13
CA VAL A 37 3.05 -11.90 -18.68
C VAL A 37 1.65 -11.46 -18.35
N LYS A 38 0.87 -12.33 -17.74
CA LYS A 38 -0.49 -12.03 -17.28
C LYS A 38 -0.39 -11.26 -15.97
N ALA A 39 -0.35 -9.93 -16.07
CA ALA A 39 -0.14 -9.04 -14.93
C ALA A 39 -1.38 -8.93 -14.04
N VAL A 40 -2.58 -9.06 -14.65
CA VAL A 40 -3.88 -9.12 -13.97
C VAL A 40 -4.66 -10.28 -14.60
N ASP A 41 -5.25 -11.16 -13.78
CA ASP A 41 -5.87 -12.40 -14.16
C ASP A 41 -7.23 -12.55 -13.48
N ASP A 42 -8.29 -12.12 -14.17
CA ASP A 42 -9.69 -12.29 -13.76
C ASP A 42 -9.99 -11.76 -12.35
N ILE A 43 -9.61 -10.48 -12.08
CA ILE A 43 -9.89 -9.86 -10.80
C ILE A 43 -11.30 -9.26 -10.76
N SER A 44 -11.97 -9.45 -9.63
CA SER A 44 -13.28 -8.86 -9.37
C SER A 44 -13.36 -8.40 -7.92
N PHE A 45 -13.80 -7.16 -7.70
CA PHE A 45 -14.05 -6.56 -6.39
C PHE A 45 -14.90 -5.30 -6.55
N SER A 46 -15.43 -4.81 -5.43
CA SER A 46 -16.15 -3.55 -5.40
C SER A 46 -15.68 -2.70 -4.21
N ILE A 47 -15.81 -1.38 -4.30
CA ILE A 47 -15.43 -0.42 -3.26
C ILE A 47 -16.59 0.56 -3.07
N ASP A 48 -16.95 0.84 -1.83
CA ASP A 48 -18.00 1.82 -1.51
C ASP A 48 -17.43 3.24 -1.42
N LYS A 49 -18.28 4.25 -1.60
CA LYS A 49 -17.86 5.66 -1.50
C LYS A 49 -17.33 5.97 -0.11
N GLY A 50 -16.20 6.67 -0.04
CA GLY A 50 -15.57 7.06 1.22
C GLY A 50 -14.76 5.96 1.92
N GLU A 51 -14.62 4.75 1.33
CA GLU A 51 -13.72 3.73 1.90
C GLU A 51 -12.25 4.09 1.68
N ILE A 52 -11.41 3.73 2.67
CA ILE A 52 -9.95 3.63 2.47
C ILE A 52 -9.60 2.16 2.34
N ILE A 53 -9.13 1.77 1.16
CA ILE A 53 -8.74 0.38 0.84
C ILE A 53 -7.23 0.25 0.79
N GLY A 54 -6.69 -0.71 1.55
CA GLY A 54 -5.32 -1.18 1.37
C GLY A 54 -5.25 -2.20 0.23
N TYR A 55 -4.67 -1.83 -0.92
CA TYR A 55 -4.47 -2.73 -2.05
C TYR A 55 -3.04 -3.28 -2.01
N ILE A 56 -2.86 -4.47 -1.47
CA ILE A 56 -1.56 -5.02 -1.10
C ILE A 56 -1.19 -6.28 -1.87
N GLY A 57 0.11 -6.49 -2.06
CA GLY A 57 0.63 -7.62 -2.81
C GLY A 57 2.14 -7.54 -2.98
N PRO A 58 2.85 -8.64 -3.31
CA PRO A 58 4.28 -8.61 -3.58
C PRO A 58 4.59 -7.83 -4.88
N ASN A 59 5.87 -7.57 -5.11
CA ASN A 59 6.31 -6.98 -6.38
C ASN A 59 5.90 -7.90 -7.54
N GLY A 60 5.40 -7.30 -8.62
CA GLY A 60 4.89 -8.05 -9.77
C GLY A 60 3.51 -8.70 -9.58
N ALA A 61 2.83 -8.50 -8.44
CA ALA A 61 1.48 -9.05 -8.21
C ALA A 61 0.38 -8.44 -9.07
N GLY A 62 0.63 -7.30 -9.73
CA GLY A 62 -0.34 -6.60 -10.56
C GLY A 62 -0.90 -5.30 -9.95
N LYS A 63 -0.43 -4.85 -8.76
CA LYS A 63 -0.93 -3.64 -8.07
C LYS A 63 -1.00 -2.41 -8.97
N SER A 64 0.16 -1.94 -9.42
CA SER A 64 0.23 -0.72 -10.26
C SER A 64 -0.46 -0.89 -11.62
N THR A 65 -0.57 -2.12 -12.15
CA THR A 65 -1.35 -2.40 -13.36
C THR A 65 -2.84 -2.18 -13.09
N THR A 66 -3.36 -2.70 -11.99
CA THR A 66 -4.76 -2.52 -11.58
C THR A 66 -5.08 -1.04 -11.32
N ILE A 67 -4.21 -0.32 -10.60
CA ILE A 67 -4.36 1.12 -10.38
C ILE A 67 -4.40 1.88 -11.71
N LYS A 68 -3.51 1.56 -12.66
CA LYS A 68 -3.50 2.20 -13.99
C LYS A 68 -4.76 1.90 -14.79
N ILE A 69 -5.38 0.74 -14.63
CA ILE A 69 -6.66 0.42 -15.25
C ILE A 69 -7.77 1.25 -14.59
N MET A 70 -7.86 1.23 -13.26
CA MET A 70 -8.86 2.00 -12.52
C MET A 70 -8.72 3.52 -12.73
N SER A 71 -7.50 4.04 -12.90
CA SER A 71 -7.26 5.46 -13.20
C SER A 71 -7.40 5.83 -14.69
N GLY A 72 -7.80 4.88 -15.56
CA GLY A 72 -8.00 5.13 -17.00
C GLY A 72 -6.71 5.35 -17.80
N ILE A 73 -5.53 5.06 -17.24
CA ILE A 73 -4.24 5.14 -17.93
C ILE A 73 -4.04 3.93 -18.84
N LEU A 74 -4.61 2.79 -18.47
CA LEU A 74 -4.41 1.52 -19.16
C LEU A 74 -5.76 0.85 -19.42
N ASN A 75 -5.98 0.37 -20.65
CA ASN A 75 -7.15 -0.42 -21.00
C ASN A 75 -6.91 -1.89 -20.64
N PRO A 76 -7.87 -2.59 -20.02
CA PRO A 76 -7.80 -4.03 -19.83
C PRO A 76 -7.94 -4.78 -21.16
N ASP A 77 -7.56 -6.06 -21.19
CA ASP A 77 -7.78 -6.94 -22.34
C ASP A 77 -9.18 -7.54 -22.29
N SER A 78 -9.75 -7.71 -21.09
CA SER A 78 -11.12 -8.18 -20.87
C SER A 78 -11.66 -7.70 -19.53
N GLY A 79 -12.98 -7.86 -19.34
CA GLY A 79 -13.70 -7.44 -18.15
C GLY A 79 -14.16 -5.99 -18.19
N THR A 80 -14.74 -5.52 -17.08
CA THR A 80 -15.30 -4.18 -16.96
C THR A 80 -14.85 -3.51 -15.67
N CYS A 81 -14.61 -2.19 -15.72
CA CYS A 81 -14.39 -1.34 -14.57
C CYS A 81 -15.35 -0.14 -14.67
N LYS A 82 -16.19 0.02 -13.65
CA LYS A 82 -17.08 1.18 -13.52
C LYS A 82 -16.74 1.93 -12.25
N VAL A 83 -16.63 3.24 -12.38
CA VAL A 83 -16.36 4.15 -11.28
C VAL A 83 -17.39 5.27 -11.37
N ASP A 84 -18.27 5.38 -10.39
CA ASP A 84 -19.40 6.34 -10.41
C ASP A 84 -20.15 6.30 -11.74
N ASN A 85 -20.50 5.10 -12.20
CA ASN A 85 -21.13 4.80 -13.51
C ASN A 85 -20.31 5.13 -14.77
N MET A 86 -19.10 5.68 -14.65
CA MET A 86 -18.19 5.94 -15.77
C MET A 86 -17.24 4.76 -15.99
N ILE A 87 -16.86 4.56 -17.26
CA ILE A 87 -15.80 3.61 -17.64
C ILE A 87 -14.51 4.40 -17.83
N PRO A 88 -13.47 4.22 -16.99
CA PRO A 88 -12.29 5.08 -16.92
C PRO A 88 -11.58 5.40 -18.24
N TRP A 89 -11.54 4.45 -19.17
CA TRP A 89 -10.87 4.62 -20.47
C TRP A 89 -11.80 5.07 -21.60
N ILE A 90 -13.13 5.02 -21.41
CA ILE A 90 -14.13 5.55 -22.36
C ILE A 90 -14.47 6.99 -22.00
N ASP A 91 -14.85 7.23 -20.76
CA ASP A 91 -15.30 8.53 -20.25
C ASP A 91 -14.13 9.38 -19.76
N ARG A 92 -12.94 9.18 -20.32
CA ARG A 92 -11.66 9.65 -19.77
C ARG A 92 -11.66 11.14 -19.43
N LYS A 93 -12.21 12.01 -20.30
CA LYS A 93 -12.18 13.46 -20.13
C LYS A 93 -12.90 13.90 -18.85
N GLU A 94 -14.07 13.35 -18.59
CA GLU A 94 -14.85 13.70 -17.40
C GLU A 94 -14.37 12.90 -16.18
N TYR A 95 -13.90 11.67 -16.41
CA TYR A 95 -13.40 10.83 -15.34
C TYR A 95 -12.13 11.40 -14.66
N VAL A 96 -11.18 11.93 -15.41
CA VAL A 96 -9.93 12.47 -14.84
C VAL A 96 -10.16 13.67 -13.92
N LYS A 97 -11.25 14.41 -14.10
CA LYS A 97 -11.65 15.51 -13.21
C LYS A 97 -12.08 15.03 -11.82
N LYS A 98 -12.46 13.75 -11.69
CA LYS A 98 -12.95 13.17 -10.44
C LYS A 98 -11.88 12.39 -9.67
N ILE A 99 -10.70 12.21 -10.23
CA ILE A 99 -9.64 11.39 -9.63
C ILE A 99 -8.36 12.16 -9.40
N GLY A 100 -7.75 11.96 -8.24
CA GLY A 100 -6.36 12.30 -7.96
C GLY A 100 -5.50 11.02 -8.02
N VAL A 101 -4.30 11.12 -8.57
CA VAL A 101 -3.39 9.98 -8.66
C VAL A 101 -2.00 10.40 -8.23
N VAL A 102 -1.39 9.68 -7.29
CA VAL A 102 0.00 9.86 -6.89
C VAL A 102 0.76 8.55 -7.11
N PHE A 103 1.81 8.60 -7.93
CA PHE A 103 2.73 7.49 -8.15
C PHE A 103 4.04 7.73 -7.40
N GLY A 104 4.37 6.93 -6.40
CA GLY A 104 5.54 7.15 -5.54
C GLY A 104 6.88 7.25 -6.28
N GLN A 105 7.00 6.60 -7.44
CA GLN A 105 8.23 6.61 -8.24
C GLN A 105 8.21 7.58 -9.42
N ARG A 106 7.09 8.25 -9.69
CA ARG A 106 6.96 9.18 -10.81
C ARG A 106 6.37 10.48 -10.30
N SER A 107 7.05 11.59 -10.61
CA SER A 107 6.56 12.93 -10.28
C SER A 107 5.61 13.42 -11.36
N GLN A 108 4.52 14.04 -10.95
CA GLN A 108 3.67 14.87 -11.79
C GLN A 108 4.10 16.35 -11.71
N LEU A 109 4.92 16.70 -10.72
CA LEU A 109 5.50 18.03 -10.60
C LEU A 109 6.63 18.22 -11.62
N TRP A 110 6.74 19.41 -12.14
CA TRP A 110 7.81 19.76 -13.07
C TRP A 110 9.11 19.99 -12.31
N TRP A 111 10.16 19.28 -12.73
CA TRP A 111 11.39 19.10 -11.99
C TRP A 111 12.17 20.39 -11.74
N ASP A 112 12.18 21.30 -12.72
CA ASP A 112 13.03 22.50 -12.72
C ASP A 112 12.33 23.76 -12.20
N ILE A 113 11.03 23.71 -11.93
CA ILE A 113 10.23 24.84 -11.42
C ILE A 113 9.68 24.57 -10.04
N PRO A 114 9.28 25.59 -9.26
CA PRO A 114 8.59 25.45 -7.98
C PRO A 114 7.27 24.69 -8.10
N ALA A 115 6.86 24.03 -7.01
CA ALA A 115 5.60 23.29 -7.00
C ALA A 115 4.38 24.21 -7.19
N ILE A 116 4.47 25.48 -6.76
CA ILE A 116 3.40 26.47 -6.94
C ILE A 116 3.07 26.70 -8.43
N ASP A 117 4.08 26.75 -9.30
CA ASP A 117 3.87 26.93 -10.74
C ASP A 117 3.13 25.74 -11.36
N THR A 118 3.39 24.51 -10.83
CA THR A 118 2.62 23.33 -11.23
C THR A 118 1.17 23.42 -10.76
N PHE A 119 0.91 24.00 -9.58
CA PHE A 119 -0.47 24.18 -9.09
C PHE A 119 -1.26 25.16 -9.94
N GLU A 120 -0.62 26.27 -10.38
CA GLU A 120 -1.23 27.21 -11.32
C GLU A 120 -1.55 26.56 -12.66
N LEU A 121 -0.62 25.75 -13.18
CA LEU A 121 -0.87 24.99 -14.41
C LEU A 121 -2.05 24.01 -14.24
N LEU A 122 -2.16 23.34 -13.09
CA LEU A 122 -3.28 22.44 -12.81
C LEU A 122 -4.61 23.19 -12.70
N LYS A 123 -4.63 24.42 -12.17
CA LYS A 123 -5.81 25.31 -12.19
C LYS A 123 -6.32 25.48 -13.61
N ASP A 124 -5.42 25.80 -14.55
CA ASP A 124 -5.80 26.02 -15.96
C ASP A 124 -6.20 24.71 -16.66
N ILE A 125 -5.50 23.60 -16.42
CA ILE A 125 -5.82 22.30 -17.01
C ILE A 125 -7.19 21.78 -16.57
N TYR A 126 -7.54 21.97 -15.30
CA TYR A 126 -8.83 21.51 -14.74
C TYR A 126 -9.93 22.57 -14.80
N ASP A 127 -9.65 23.76 -15.31
CA ASP A 127 -10.58 24.90 -15.39
C ASP A 127 -11.19 25.22 -14.03
N ILE A 128 -10.33 25.38 -13.00
CA ILE A 128 -10.74 25.64 -11.62
C ILE A 128 -10.98 27.13 -11.43
N ASP A 129 -12.12 27.49 -10.84
CA ASP A 129 -12.41 28.89 -10.48
C ASP A 129 -11.35 29.48 -9.56
N GLU A 130 -10.98 30.75 -9.77
CA GLU A 130 -9.92 31.42 -9.03
C GLU A 130 -10.11 31.39 -7.51
N LYS A 131 -11.35 31.58 -7.03
CA LYS A 131 -11.65 31.57 -5.59
C LYS A 131 -11.54 30.17 -5.01
N GLU A 132 -12.00 29.16 -5.77
CA GLU A 132 -11.87 27.75 -5.37
C GLU A 132 -10.41 27.34 -5.33
N TYR A 133 -9.63 27.72 -6.36
CA TYR A 133 -8.20 27.47 -6.41
C TYR A 133 -7.46 28.06 -5.22
N GLU A 134 -7.64 29.37 -4.96
CA GLU A 134 -6.98 30.04 -3.83
C GLU A 134 -7.36 29.41 -2.50
N SER A 135 -8.62 29.08 -2.27
CA SER A 135 -9.09 28.42 -1.06
C SER A 135 -8.46 27.05 -0.89
N THR A 136 -8.48 26.21 -1.94
CA THR A 136 -7.92 24.85 -1.90
C THR A 136 -6.40 24.88 -1.75
N LYS A 137 -5.71 25.74 -2.48
CA LYS A 137 -4.26 25.94 -2.39
C LYS A 137 -3.81 26.28 -0.97
N ASN A 138 -4.46 27.28 -0.37
CA ASN A 138 -4.11 27.73 0.99
C ASN A 138 -4.37 26.64 2.04
N ASP A 139 -5.50 25.93 1.96
CA ASP A 139 -5.81 24.78 2.83
C ASP A 139 -4.75 23.68 2.72
N LEU A 140 -4.36 23.31 1.49
CA LEU A 140 -3.34 22.28 1.26
C LEU A 140 -1.93 22.71 1.70
N ILE A 141 -1.56 23.98 1.49
CA ILE A 141 -0.29 24.54 1.96
C ILE A 141 -0.19 24.43 3.48
N GLU A 142 -1.25 24.79 4.19
CA GLU A 142 -1.30 24.73 5.65
C GLU A 142 -1.24 23.26 6.15
N ARG A 143 -2.16 22.41 5.68
CA ARG A 143 -2.30 21.03 6.16
C ARG A 143 -1.11 20.13 5.86
N LEU A 144 -0.44 20.35 4.74
CA LEU A 144 0.74 19.59 4.32
C LEU A 144 2.06 20.28 4.68
N ASN A 145 2.00 21.41 5.40
CA ASN A 145 3.16 22.19 5.81
C ASN A 145 4.10 22.49 4.62
N LEU A 146 3.56 23.17 3.59
CA LEU A 146 4.27 23.47 2.34
C LEU A 146 4.82 24.90 2.29
N LYS A 147 4.47 25.78 3.22
CA LYS A 147 4.76 27.23 3.19
C LYS A 147 6.22 27.56 2.84
N ASP A 148 7.15 26.86 3.49
CA ASP A 148 8.59 27.14 3.32
C ASP A 148 9.21 26.47 2.09
N ILE A 149 8.47 25.58 1.41
CA ILE A 149 9.00 24.74 0.32
C ILE A 149 8.30 24.94 -1.01
N ILE A 150 7.11 25.55 -1.01
CA ILE A 150 6.24 25.62 -2.20
C ILE A 150 6.88 26.42 -3.35
N ASN A 151 7.73 27.40 -3.02
CA ASN A 151 8.46 28.27 -3.96
C ASN A 151 9.85 27.74 -4.32
N ILE A 152 10.25 26.57 -3.81
CA ILE A 152 11.53 25.94 -4.12
C ILE A 152 11.38 25.03 -5.33
N PRO A 153 12.31 25.07 -6.32
CA PRO A 153 12.29 24.12 -7.45
C PRO A 153 12.25 22.66 -6.96
N VAL A 154 11.39 21.85 -7.58
CA VAL A 154 11.10 20.48 -7.15
C VAL A 154 12.36 19.61 -7.00
N ARG A 155 13.37 19.80 -7.86
CA ARG A 155 14.67 19.10 -7.80
C ARG A 155 15.45 19.32 -6.51
N GLN A 156 15.18 20.40 -5.78
CA GLN A 156 15.87 20.75 -4.53
C GLN A 156 15.14 20.24 -3.29
N LEU A 157 13.92 19.74 -3.46
CA LEU A 157 13.12 19.20 -2.37
C LEU A 157 13.61 17.81 -1.95
N SER A 158 13.59 17.53 -0.65
CA SER A 158 13.72 16.18 -0.16
C SER A 158 12.58 15.29 -0.67
N LEU A 159 12.75 13.96 -0.64
CA LEU A 159 11.71 13.04 -1.08
C LEU A 159 10.39 13.26 -0.32
N GLY A 160 10.45 13.48 1.00
CA GLY A 160 9.28 13.75 1.83
C GLY A 160 8.61 15.08 1.50
N GLN A 161 9.40 16.14 1.27
CA GLN A 161 8.88 17.43 0.83
C GLN A 161 8.19 17.33 -0.52
N ARG A 162 8.85 16.66 -1.48
CA ARG A 162 8.30 16.43 -2.81
C ARG A 162 6.99 15.65 -2.74
N MET A 163 6.92 14.56 -1.97
CA MET A 163 5.72 13.75 -1.84
C MET A 163 4.54 14.56 -1.29
N ARG A 164 4.78 15.47 -0.33
CA ARG A 164 3.72 16.36 0.17
C ARG A 164 3.20 17.29 -0.92
N CYS A 165 4.07 17.84 -1.75
CA CYS A 165 3.68 18.65 -2.91
C CYS A 165 2.94 17.81 -3.97
N GLU A 166 3.34 16.55 -4.22
CA GLU A 166 2.64 15.61 -5.12
C GLU A 166 1.20 15.33 -4.67
N ILE A 167 1.03 15.08 -3.36
CA ILE A 167 -0.31 14.87 -2.78
C ILE A 167 -1.15 16.14 -2.92
N ALA A 168 -0.58 17.32 -2.62
CA ALA A 168 -1.27 18.59 -2.80
C ALA A 168 -1.70 18.77 -4.27
N ALA A 169 -0.78 18.60 -5.22
CA ALA A 169 -1.07 18.70 -6.65
C ALA A 169 -2.22 17.80 -7.09
N SER A 170 -2.25 16.55 -6.60
CA SER A 170 -3.31 15.58 -6.93
C SER A 170 -4.68 15.94 -6.38
N LEU A 171 -4.77 16.92 -5.47
CA LEU A 171 -5.99 17.35 -4.78
C LEU A 171 -6.47 18.74 -5.20
N MET A 172 -5.72 19.45 -6.06
CA MET A 172 -6.04 20.83 -6.45
C MET A 172 -7.44 20.98 -7.07
N HIS A 173 -7.88 20.00 -7.83
CA HIS A 173 -9.18 19.94 -8.51
C HIS A 173 -10.28 19.23 -7.70
N ASN A 174 -10.06 19.05 -6.38
CA ASN A 174 -11.01 18.50 -5.42
C ASN A 174 -11.63 17.14 -5.85
N PRO A 175 -10.82 16.10 -6.12
CA PRO A 175 -11.28 14.81 -6.63
C PRO A 175 -12.15 14.05 -5.62
N GLU A 176 -13.02 13.14 -6.12
CA GLU A 176 -13.83 12.22 -5.30
C GLU A 176 -13.07 10.93 -4.95
N ILE A 177 -12.02 10.62 -5.72
CA ILE A 177 -11.19 9.41 -5.56
C ILE A 177 -9.73 9.79 -5.57
N LEU A 178 -8.95 9.16 -4.67
CA LEU A 178 -7.51 9.33 -4.60
C LEU A 178 -6.80 7.96 -4.70
N PHE A 179 -6.03 7.79 -5.74
CA PHE A 179 -5.13 6.64 -5.92
C PHE A 179 -3.74 7.00 -5.42
N LEU A 180 -3.25 6.27 -4.43
CA LEU A 180 -1.94 6.46 -3.82
C LEU A 180 -1.08 5.20 -4.01
N ASP A 181 -0.18 5.22 -4.98
CA ASP A 181 0.73 4.10 -5.25
C ASP A 181 2.06 4.33 -4.52
N GLU A 182 2.21 3.74 -3.34
CA GLU A 182 3.37 3.83 -2.45
C GLU A 182 3.73 5.27 -1.99
N PRO A 183 2.78 6.04 -1.42
CA PRO A 183 2.98 7.46 -1.12
C PRO A 183 3.97 7.74 0.02
N THR A 184 4.41 6.74 0.76
CA THR A 184 5.31 6.88 1.90
C THR A 184 6.68 6.25 1.69
N ILE A 185 6.93 5.73 0.46
CA ILE A 185 8.20 5.06 0.15
C ILE A 185 9.38 6.03 0.31
N GLY A 186 10.40 5.61 1.05
CA GLY A 186 11.62 6.41 1.27
C GLY A 186 11.45 7.67 2.12
N LEU A 187 10.28 7.87 2.75
CA LEU A 187 10.07 8.96 3.69
C LEU A 187 10.61 8.62 5.08
N ASP A 188 11.09 9.65 5.80
CA ASP A 188 11.37 9.55 7.23
C ASP A 188 10.09 9.38 8.08
N ALA A 189 10.25 9.00 9.35
CA ALA A 189 9.13 8.70 10.24
C ALA A 189 8.16 9.89 10.45
N VAL A 190 8.70 11.12 10.51
CA VAL A 190 7.91 12.34 10.70
C VAL A 190 7.07 12.63 9.46
N SER A 191 7.68 12.59 8.28
CA SER A 191 7.00 12.77 7.00
C SER A 191 5.93 11.69 6.76
N LYS A 192 6.21 10.42 7.08
CA LYS A 192 5.22 9.34 7.02
C LYS A 192 4.01 9.63 7.91
N GLN A 193 4.25 10.04 9.16
CA GLN A 193 3.17 10.32 10.09
C GLN A 193 2.31 11.49 9.62
N LEU A 194 2.91 12.56 9.14
CA LEU A 194 2.20 13.72 8.61
C LEU A 194 1.29 13.33 7.42
N VAL A 195 1.81 12.55 6.47
CA VAL A 195 1.04 12.06 5.32
C VAL A 195 -0.12 11.16 5.77
N ARG A 196 0.11 10.23 6.72
CA ARG A 196 -0.95 9.37 7.27
C ARG A 196 -2.08 10.18 7.93
N ASP A 197 -1.71 11.15 8.76
CA ASP A 197 -2.70 11.98 9.47
C ASP A 197 -3.48 12.86 8.51
N PHE A 198 -2.80 13.40 7.49
CA PHE A 198 -3.46 14.15 6.43
C PHE A 198 -4.48 13.29 5.67
N ILE A 199 -4.10 12.08 5.21
CA ILE A 199 -4.98 11.16 4.50
C ILE A 199 -6.22 10.80 5.33
N LYS A 200 -6.05 10.52 6.63
CA LYS A 200 -7.17 10.23 7.55
C LYS A 200 -8.15 11.39 7.66
N LYS A 201 -7.61 12.60 7.89
CA LYS A 201 -8.44 13.81 8.01
C LYS A 201 -9.17 14.10 6.72
N LEU A 202 -8.48 14.05 5.58
CA LEU A 202 -9.05 14.25 4.26
C LEU A 202 -10.23 13.30 3.97
N ASN A 203 -10.06 12.00 4.22
CA ASN A 203 -11.14 11.03 4.04
C ASN A 203 -12.33 11.31 4.97
N LYS A 204 -12.08 11.61 6.26
CA LYS A 204 -13.11 11.89 7.24
C LYS A 204 -13.92 13.15 6.92
N GLU A 205 -13.25 14.21 6.45
CA GLU A 205 -13.86 15.53 6.23
C GLU A 205 -14.56 15.61 4.86
N LYS A 206 -13.93 15.07 3.82
CA LYS A 206 -14.43 15.18 2.44
C LYS A 206 -15.06 13.90 1.89
N ASN A 207 -15.08 12.81 2.65
CA ASN A 207 -15.60 11.49 2.24
C ASN A 207 -14.98 10.98 0.92
N ILE A 208 -13.70 11.30 0.68
CA ILE A 208 -12.95 10.87 -0.51
C ILE A 208 -12.68 9.37 -0.42
N THR A 209 -12.94 8.63 -1.50
CA THR A 209 -12.57 7.21 -1.62
C THR A 209 -11.08 7.09 -1.89
N ILE A 210 -10.35 6.28 -1.12
CA ILE A 210 -8.88 6.19 -1.24
C ILE A 210 -8.46 4.74 -1.48
N ILE A 211 -7.69 4.53 -2.54
CA ILE A 211 -7.04 3.26 -2.83
C ILE A 211 -5.54 3.45 -2.60
N LEU A 212 -5.02 2.77 -1.58
CA LEU A 212 -3.64 2.90 -1.14
C LEU A 212 -2.87 1.61 -1.38
N THR A 213 -1.76 1.67 -2.12
CA THR A 213 -0.75 0.60 -2.09
C THR A 213 0.37 0.99 -1.13
N SER A 214 0.89 0.05 -0.39
CA SER A 214 2.11 0.23 0.42
C SER A 214 2.81 -1.11 0.65
N HIS A 215 4.13 -1.06 0.74
CA HIS A 215 4.96 -2.14 1.28
C HIS A 215 5.14 -2.02 2.80
N ASP A 216 4.83 -0.85 3.37
CA ASP A 216 4.87 -0.61 4.81
C ASP A 216 3.50 -0.98 5.42
N MET A 217 3.46 -2.10 6.14
CA MET A 217 2.22 -2.56 6.78
C MET A 217 1.73 -1.64 7.90
N ALA A 218 2.58 -0.74 8.39
CA ALA A 218 2.15 0.30 9.32
C ALA A 218 1.24 1.33 8.64
N ASP A 219 1.48 1.68 7.36
CA ASP A 219 0.59 2.53 6.58
C ASP A 219 -0.80 1.89 6.44
N ILE A 220 -0.81 0.62 6.00
CA ILE A 220 -2.04 -0.15 5.81
C ILE A 220 -2.83 -0.26 7.12
N THR A 221 -2.14 -0.61 8.21
CA THR A 221 -2.79 -0.76 9.53
C THR A 221 -3.33 0.56 10.06
N SER A 222 -2.63 1.66 9.78
CA SER A 222 -3.01 2.99 10.22
C SER A 222 -4.21 3.56 9.45
N LEU A 223 -4.29 3.30 8.15
CA LEU A 223 -5.21 3.97 7.24
C LEU A 223 -6.41 3.11 6.86
N ALA A 224 -6.19 1.84 6.51
CA ALA A 224 -7.20 1.00 5.90
C ALA A 224 -7.92 0.09 6.92
N LYS A 225 -9.25 0.04 6.86
CA LYS A 225 -10.06 -0.93 7.60
C LYS A 225 -10.29 -2.23 6.82
N ARG A 226 -10.23 -2.16 5.49
CA ARG A 226 -10.39 -3.26 4.55
C ARG A 226 -9.17 -3.35 3.65
N ILE A 227 -8.79 -4.55 3.32
CA ILE A 227 -7.69 -4.82 2.40
C ILE A 227 -8.14 -5.73 1.26
N ILE A 228 -7.55 -5.51 0.10
CA ILE A 228 -7.59 -6.41 -1.04
C ILE A 228 -6.16 -6.92 -1.25
N LEU A 229 -5.95 -8.20 -0.98
CA LEU A 229 -4.66 -8.86 -1.15
C LEU A 229 -4.59 -9.51 -2.51
N ILE A 230 -3.59 -9.16 -3.30
CA ILE A 230 -3.37 -9.75 -4.62
C ILE A 230 -2.07 -10.53 -4.70
N GLY A 231 -2.07 -11.56 -5.54
CA GLY A 231 -0.88 -12.34 -5.85
C GLY A 231 -1.00 -13.00 -7.20
N LYS A 232 0.07 -12.95 -8.02
CA LYS A 232 0.09 -13.47 -9.40
C LYS A 232 -1.09 -12.98 -10.25
N GLY A 233 -1.46 -11.72 -10.10
CA GLY A 233 -2.56 -11.12 -10.83
C GLY A 233 -3.97 -11.47 -10.34
N LYS A 234 -4.13 -12.22 -9.25
CA LYS A 234 -5.44 -12.67 -8.72
C LYS A 234 -5.72 -12.08 -7.36
N VAL A 235 -7.00 -11.86 -7.04
CA VAL A 235 -7.43 -11.51 -5.68
C VAL A 235 -7.37 -12.76 -4.82
N LEU A 236 -6.61 -12.69 -3.71
CA LEU A 236 -6.44 -13.78 -2.75
C LEU A 236 -7.31 -13.59 -1.52
N TYR A 237 -7.51 -12.36 -1.13
CA TYR A 237 -8.36 -11.97 -0.01
C TYR A 237 -8.95 -10.60 -0.26
N ASP A 238 -10.23 -10.45 0.06
CA ASP A 238 -10.93 -9.18 0.10
C ASP A 238 -11.77 -9.14 1.38
N GLY A 239 -11.47 -8.22 2.27
CA GLY A 239 -12.21 -8.12 3.52
C GLY A 239 -11.56 -7.29 4.60
N SER A 240 -12.19 -7.30 5.78
CA SER A 240 -11.76 -6.51 6.94
C SER A 240 -10.39 -6.94 7.44
N LEU A 241 -9.48 -5.96 7.61
CA LEU A 241 -8.17 -6.16 8.22
C LEU A 241 -8.28 -6.73 9.65
N LYS A 242 -9.29 -6.31 10.42
CA LYS A 242 -9.54 -6.83 11.77
C LYS A 242 -9.91 -8.32 11.74
N LYS A 243 -10.79 -8.73 10.81
CA LYS A 243 -11.16 -10.15 10.65
C LYS A 243 -9.94 -10.99 10.26
N LEU A 244 -9.12 -10.48 9.35
CA LEU A 244 -7.88 -11.14 8.94
C LEU A 244 -6.93 -11.33 10.13
N LYS A 245 -6.67 -10.28 10.89
CA LYS A 245 -5.84 -10.36 12.10
C LYS A 245 -6.38 -11.40 13.07
N ASN A 246 -7.66 -11.36 13.39
CA ASN A 246 -8.28 -12.30 14.35
C ASN A 246 -8.20 -13.77 13.89
N ALA A 247 -8.32 -14.02 12.58
CA ALA A 247 -8.28 -15.38 12.04
C ALA A 247 -6.88 -16.00 12.04
N TYR A 248 -5.84 -15.18 11.82
CA TYR A 248 -4.48 -15.66 11.55
C TYR A 248 -3.43 -15.25 12.60
N GLN A 249 -3.66 -14.21 13.41
CA GLN A 249 -2.76 -13.81 14.50
C GLN A 249 -2.99 -14.70 15.74
N THR A 250 -2.55 -15.92 15.66
CA THR A 250 -2.67 -16.88 16.78
C THR A 250 -1.43 -16.92 17.66
N LYS A 251 -0.34 -16.29 17.21
CA LYS A 251 0.92 -16.26 17.94
C LYS A 251 1.11 -14.95 18.70
N LYS A 252 1.60 -15.06 19.92
CA LYS A 252 2.08 -13.94 20.72
C LYS A 252 3.56 -14.09 20.98
N TYR A 253 4.27 -12.98 20.86
CA TYR A 253 5.68 -12.87 21.18
C TYR A 253 5.78 -12.22 22.55
N ILE A 254 6.40 -12.91 23.49
CA ILE A 254 6.48 -12.48 24.88
C ILE A 254 7.94 -12.42 25.27
N SER A 255 8.43 -11.22 25.55
CA SER A 255 9.76 -11.02 26.13
C SER A 255 9.62 -10.88 27.64
N VAL A 256 10.27 -11.76 28.36
CA VAL A 256 10.23 -11.82 29.84
C VAL A 256 11.60 -11.45 30.37
N LYS A 257 11.67 -10.34 31.12
CA LYS A 257 12.88 -9.93 31.80
C LYS A 257 12.94 -10.60 33.18
N THR A 258 13.96 -11.43 33.38
CA THR A 258 14.19 -12.17 34.60
C THR A 258 15.65 -12.67 34.73
N ASN A 259 16.18 -12.69 35.93
CA ASN A 259 17.47 -13.29 36.22
C ASN A 259 17.39 -14.80 36.54
N ASP A 260 16.18 -15.31 36.73
CA ASP A 260 15.94 -16.70 37.09
C ASP A 260 15.99 -17.63 35.87
N ILE A 261 16.24 -18.91 36.12
CA ILE A 261 16.19 -19.94 35.09
C ILE A 261 14.73 -20.33 34.83
N LEU A 262 14.20 -19.93 33.68
CA LEU A 262 12.84 -20.24 33.27
C LEU A 262 12.76 -21.64 32.65
N ASN A 263 12.15 -22.59 33.36
CA ASN A 263 11.86 -23.92 32.84
C ASN A 263 10.36 -24.11 32.66
N ILE A 264 9.87 -23.88 31.41
CA ILE A 264 8.47 -24.05 31.04
C ILE A 264 8.35 -25.19 30.03
N ARG A 265 7.49 -26.16 30.36
CA ARG A 265 7.01 -27.20 29.44
C ARG A 265 5.50 -27.05 29.34
N ASN A 266 5.03 -26.49 28.24
CA ASN A 266 3.59 -26.33 27.90
C ASN A 266 3.40 -26.50 26.40
N LYS A 267 2.34 -27.23 26.01
CA LYS A 267 2.02 -27.48 24.59
C LYS A 267 1.74 -26.19 23.79
N GLY A 268 1.31 -25.12 24.45
CA GLY A 268 1.09 -23.83 23.84
C GLY A 268 2.36 -22.99 23.63
N VAL A 269 3.52 -23.42 24.16
CA VAL A 269 4.80 -22.73 23.92
C VAL A 269 5.45 -23.31 22.68
N ILE A 270 5.43 -22.50 21.58
CA ILE A 270 6.01 -22.89 20.29
C ILE A 270 7.54 -22.81 20.32
N LYS A 271 8.07 -21.73 20.91
CA LYS A 271 9.51 -21.45 20.94
C LYS A 271 9.89 -20.72 22.23
N LYS A 272 11.02 -21.06 22.77
CA LYS A 272 11.66 -20.36 23.88
C LYS A 272 13.14 -20.18 23.56
N LYS A 273 13.65 -18.95 23.67
CA LYS A 273 15.05 -18.61 23.46
C LYS A 273 15.52 -17.75 24.64
N LYS A 274 16.73 -18.01 25.17
CA LYS A 274 17.36 -17.13 26.15
C LYS A 274 17.82 -15.85 25.45
N SER A 275 17.47 -14.69 25.98
CA SER A 275 17.93 -13.37 25.55
C SER A 275 18.95 -12.79 26.57
N LYS A 276 19.48 -11.60 26.31
CA LYS A 276 20.43 -10.93 27.20
C LYS A 276 19.83 -10.59 28.57
N LEU A 277 18.52 -10.27 28.59
CA LEU A 277 17.79 -9.80 29.78
C LEU A 277 16.79 -10.84 30.33
N GLY A 278 16.74 -12.06 29.78
CA GLY A 278 15.79 -13.09 30.19
C GLY A 278 15.43 -14.05 29.05
N TYR A 279 14.16 -14.07 28.60
CA TYR A 279 13.66 -15.04 27.61
C TYR A 279 12.70 -14.41 26.61
N ASP A 280 12.88 -14.77 25.35
CA ASP A 280 11.90 -14.50 24.26
C ASP A 280 11.12 -15.78 24.00
N ILE A 281 9.79 -15.69 24.09
CA ILE A 281 8.88 -16.82 24.06
C ILE A 281 7.80 -16.58 23.04
N ILE A 282 7.46 -17.59 22.25
CA ILE A 282 6.35 -17.55 21.32
C ILE A 282 5.30 -18.55 21.81
N ILE A 283 4.08 -18.07 22.02
CA ILE A 283 2.95 -18.92 22.40
C ILE A 283 1.89 -18.97 21.30
N ASP A 284 1.15 -20.09 21.25
CA ASP A 284 -0.08 -20.23 20.44
C ASP A 284 -1.29 -19.95 21.32
N THR A 285 -2.00 -18.86 21.03
CA THR A 285 -3.18 -18.45 21.80
C THR A 285 -4.40 -19.34 21.59
N LYS A 286 -4.37 -20.25 20.60
CA LYS A 286 -5.38 -21.31 20.45
C LYS A 286 -5.21 -22.43 21.48
N ILE A 287 -4.03 -22.58 22.05
CA ILE A 287 -3.69 -23.67 22.99
C ILE A 287 -3.58 -23.15 24.43
N ILE A 288 -3.01 -21.96 24.61
CA ILE A 288 -2.84 -21.34 25.92
C ILE A 288 -3.15 -19.85 25.85
N SER A 289 -4.02 -19.35 26.71
CA SER A 289 -4.29 -17.91 26.80
C SER A 289 -3.08 -17.15 27.37
N VAL A 290 -2.98 -15.85 27.04
CA VAL A 290 -1.92 -15.00 27.61
C VAL A 290 -1.98 -14.99 29.14
N SER A 291 -3.18 -14.89 29.72
CA SER A 291 -3.37 -14.88 31.17
C SER A 291 -2.90 -16.17 31.84
N GLU A 292 -3.22 -17.34 31.28
CA GLU A 292 -2.75 -18.64 31.78
C GLU A 292 -1.24 -18.74 31.67
N PHE A 293 -0.66 -18.26 30.55
CA PHE A 293 0.79 -18.27 30.37
C PHE A 293 1.50 -17.36 31.38
N LEU A 294 0.98 -16.15 31.62
CA LEU A 294 1.53 -15.23 32.63
C LEU A 294 1.45 -15.83 34.03
N ASN A 295 0.36 -16.48 34.40
CA ASN A 295 0.22 -17.21 35.68
C ASN A 295 1.22 -18.37 35.82
N LEU A 296 1.55 -19.04 34.71
CA LEU A 296 2.57 -20.10 34.71
C LEU A 296 3.98 -19.55 34.95
N ILE A 297 4.29 -18.38 34.36
CA ILE A 297 5.59 -17.72 34.52
C ILE A 297 5.76 -17.20 35.94
N SER A 298 4.79 -16.44 36.45
CA SER A 298 4.88 -15.78 37.77
C SER A 298 5.01 -16.73 38.91
N LYS A 299 4.57 -17.99 38.76
CA LYS A 299 4.75 -19.07 39.76
C LYS A 299 6.15 -19.71 39.72
N LYS A 300 6.94 -19.47 38.67
CA LYS A 300 8.22 -20.17 38.45
C LYS A 300 9.42 -19.26 38.53
N VAL A 301 9.28 -17.98 38.23
CA VAL A 301 10.36 -17.01 38.21
C VAL A 301 9.88 -15.65 38.70
N SER A 302 10.80 -14.89 39.28
CA SER A 302 10.58 -13.48 39.59
C SER A 302 10.66 -12.69 38.28
N VAL A 303 9.57 -12.04 37.88
CA VAL A 303 9.48 -11.28 36.66
C VAL A 303 9.75 -9.82 36.96
N GLU A 304 10.74 -9.23 36.30
CA GLU A 304 11.04 -7.80 36.41
C GLU A 304 10.22 -6.96 35.42
N ASP A 305 10.03 -7.47 34.20
CA ASP A 305 9.27 -6.81 33.13
C ASP A 305 8.77 -7.83 32.12
N ILE A 306 7.64 -7.49 31.44
CA ILE A 306 7.05 -8.31 30.38
C ILE A 306 6.60 -7.42 29.24
N GLU A 307 7.10 -7.71 28.05
CA GLU A 307 6.64 -7.14 26.79
C GLU A 307 5.86 -8.18 26.01
N ILE A 308 4.67 -7.83 25.51
CA ILE A 308 3.79 -8.74 24.77
C ILE A 308 3.43 -8.12 23.43
N ASP A 309 3.94 -8.71 22.36
CA ASP A 309 3.68 -8.31 21.01
C ASP A 309 2.79 -9.27 20.24
N ASN A 310 2.02 -8.71 19.34
CA ASN A 310 1.28 -9.50 18.34
C ASN A 310 2.22 -9.94 17.23
N GLU A 311 1.86 -11.03 16.55
CA GLU A 311 2.47 -11.34 15.27
C GLU A 311 2.28 -10.17 14.30
N SER A 312 3.36 -9.77 13.62
CA SER A 312 3.30 -8.65 12.66
C SER A 312 2.37 -8.97 11.49
N LEU A 313 1.77 -7.93 10.91
CA LEU A 313 0.94 -8.09 9.72
C LEU A 313 1.77 -8.61 8.53
N ASP A 314 3.05 -8.24 8.45
CA ASP A 314 3.98 -8.76 7.44
C ASP A 314 4.10 -10.28 7.52
N SER A 315 4.33 -10.83 8.71
CA SER A 315 4.42 -12.29 8.93
C SER A 315 3.12 -13.00 8.56
N LEU A 316 1.98 -12.36 8.81
CA LEU A 316 0.66 -12.89 8.47
C LEU A 316 0.45 -12.93 6.96
N ILE A 317 0.81 -11.86 6.25
CA ILE A 317 0.72 -11.79 4.79
C ILE A 317 1.65 -12.81 4.12
N VAL A 318 2.87 -12.98 4.65
CA VAL A 318 3.80 -14.02 4.17
C VAL A 318 3.17 -15.41 4.27
N LYS A 319 2.54 -15.76 5.40
CA LYS A 319 1.83 -17.03 5.56
C LYS A 319 0.69 -17.20 4.55
N LEU A 320 -0.05 -16.14 4.28
CA LEU A 320 -1.10 -16.18 3.26
C LEU A 320 -0.52 -16.47 1.88
N TYR A 321 0.58 -15.83 1.51
CA TYR A 321 1.24 -16.10 0.23
C TYR A 321 1.79 -17.53 0.14
N GLU A 322 2.30 -18.07 1.23
CA GLU A 322 2.73 -19.48 1.31
C GLU A 322 1.54 -20.43 1.13
N ALA A 323 0.43 -20.19 1.82
CA ALA A 323 -0.80 -20.98 1.70
C ALA A 323 -1.36 -21.01 0.27
N TYR A 324 -1.22 -19.89 -0.46
CA TYR A 324 -1.61 -19.79 -1.87
C TYR A 324 -0.50 -20.21 -2.86
N ASN A 325 0.61 -20.80 -2.41
CA ASN A 325 1.75 -21.24 -3.23
C ASN A 325 2.37 -20.13 -4.09
N ILE A 326 2.35 -18.88 -3.63
CA ILE A 326 2.85 -17.73 -4.40
C ILE A 326 4.37 -17.65 -4.35
N TRP A 327 4.99 -18.05 -3.23
CA TRP A 327 6.44 -17.94 -3.00
C TRP A 327 7.31 -18.99 -3.71
N LYS A 328 6.77 -20.16 -4.07
CA LYS A 328 7.57 -21.25 -4.70
C LYS A 328 8.25 -20.86 -6.02
N HIS A 329 7.83 -19.77 -6.67
CA HIS A 329 8.41 -19.32 -7.95
C HIS A 329 9.26 -18.05 -7.85
N ILE A 330 9.24 -17.31 -6.74
CA ILE A 330 10.05 -16.08 -6.57
C ILE A 330 11.52 -16.44 -6.33
N LEU A 331 11.79 -17.56 -5.64
CA LEU A 331 13.17 -18.07 -5.44
C LEU A 331 13.84 -18.57 -6.71
N VAL A 332 13.08 -18.88 -7.77
CA VAL A 332 13.62 -19.32 -9.06
C VAL A 332 14.05 -18.14 -9.96
N ILE A 333 13.61 -16.92 -9.66
CA ILE A 333 13.94 -15.72 -10.44
C ILE A 333 15.16 -14.96 -9.84
N LEU A 334 15.54 -15.30 -8.59
CA LEU A 334 16.66 -14.67 -7.87
C LEU A 334 17.93 -15.56 -7.79
N ASN A 335 17.91 -16.75 -8.39
CA ASN A 335 19.06 -17.59 -8.72
C ASN A 335 19.20 -17.59 -10.27
#